data_52a1f5c9971a78fcfc568c976c22cce8
#
_entry.id   52a1f5c9971a78fcfc568c976c22cce8
#
_cell.length_a   1.000
_cell.length_b   1.000
_cell.length_c   1.000
_cell.angle_alpha   90.00
_cell.angle_beta   90.00
_cell.angle_gamma   90.00
#
_symmetry.space_group_name_H-M   'P 1'
#
loop_
_entity.id
_entity.type
_entity.pdbx_description
1 polymer ?
#
loop_
_entity_poly.entity_id
_entity_poly.type
_entity_poly.pdbx_seq_one_letter_code
_entity_poly.pdbx_strand_id
1 'polypeptide(L)'
;MRRSLRSRLATLVLLGVGALPGLPAVAADVDSSLFAQLRAAAPAANPDVLGLAARAAECARAQGLLDGFGHLAVIDYSLPSTQPRLWVFDLQRRRLLFEELVAHGRNTGAGLAERFSNVEGSRMSSIGLYQTADTYYGSNGYSLRLRGLDPGFNDNALARAIVMHGAPYVSQAIADRLGRLGRSWGCPAVREEVARTVIDTLKGGALLFAYYPDRKWLAESPFFKCAGAGATSPSAVVATAAPLPPNQG
;
A
#
# COMPACT_ATOMS: atom_id res chain seq x y z
N MET A 1 -101.56 21.63 -5.39
CA MET A 1 -100.77 21.64 -4.12
C MET A 1 -99.30 21.31 -4.46
N ARG A 2 -98.42 22.31 -4.43
CA ARG A 2 -97.03 22.18 -4.81
C ARG A 2 -96.17 22.09 -3.51
N ARG A 3 -95.43 21.01 -3.30
CA ARG A 3 -94.49 20.86 -2.21
C ARG A 3 -93.08 21.09 -2.77
N SER A 4 -92.44 22.11 -2.27
CA SER A 4 -91.08 22.50 -2.58
C SER A 4 -90.07 21.59 -1.83
N LEU A 5 -89.17 20.98 -2.60
CA LEU A 5 -88.03 20.24 -2.07
C LEU A 5 -86.84 21.25 -1.86
N ARG A 6 -86.44 21.43 -0.62
CA ARG A 6 -85.22 22.22 -0.31
C ARG A 6 -84.02 21.26 -0.34
N SER A 7 -83.17 21.50 -1.30
CA SER A 7 -81.87 20.88 -1.41
C SER A 7 -80.91 21.42 -0.37
N ARG A 8 -80.36 20.55 0.49
CA ARG A 8 -79.28 20.90 1.40
C ARG A 8 -77.93 20.60 0.72
N LEU A 9 -77.14 21.62 0.37
CA LEU A 9 -75.73 21.46 -0.04
C LEU A 9 -74.95 21.09 1.22
N ALA A 10 -74.29 19.91 1.18
CA ALA A 10 -73.25 19.48 2.13
C ALA A 10 -71.93 19.99 1.60
N THR A 11 -71.30 20.89 2.29
CA THR A 11 -69.97 21.39 2.02
C THR A 11 -68.94 20.36 2.53
N LEU A 12 -68.25 19.71 1.56
CA LEU A 12 -67.18 18.76 1.85
C LEU A 12 -65.89 19.58 2.06
N VAL A 13 -65.40 19.59 3.33
CA VAL A 13 -64.10 20.18 3.67
C VAL A 13 -63.01 19.13 3.38
N LEU A 14 -62.25 19.29 2.30
CA LEU A 14 -61.04 18.51 2.05
C LEU A 14 -59.93 19.04 2.95
N LEU A 15 -59.57 18.22 3.96
CA LEU A 15 -58.31 18.39 4.74
C LEU A 15 -57.13 17.94 3.84
N GLY A 16 -56.40 18.93 3.34
CA GLY A 16 -55.14 18.67 2.64
C GLY A 16 -54.08 18.15 3.61
N VAL A 17 -53.69 16.88 3.42
CA VAL A 17 -52.51 16.31 4.09
C VAL A 17 -51.28 16.91 3.40
N GLY A 18 -50.67 17.91 4.04
CA GLY A 18 -49.39 18.45 3.60
C GLY A 18 -48.26 17.41 3.71
N ALA A 19 -47.77 16.95 2.59
CA ALA A 19 -46.55 16.17 2.55
C ALA A 19 -45.37 17.05 3.00
N LEU A 20 -44.76 16.72 4.14
CA LEU A 20 -43.51 17.33 4.56
C LEU A 20 -42.43 16.95 3.54
N PRO A 21 -41.65 17.94 3.03
CA PRO A 21 -40.50 17.62 2.16
C PRO A 21 -39.53 16.79 2.98
N GLY A 22 -39.30 15.54 2.55
CA GLY A 22 -38.26 14.69 3.09
C GLY A 22 -36.93 15.41 2.96
N LEU A 23 -36.22 15.61 4.07
CA LEU A 23 -34.84 16.08 4.08
C LEU A 23 -34.03 15.09 3.21
N PRO A 24 -33.20 15.57 2.26
CA PRO A 24 -32.31 14.69 1.56
C PRO A 24 -31.39 14.04 2.60
N ALA A 25 -31.40 12.71 2.68
CA ALA A 25 -30.38 11.98 3.38
C ALA A 25 -29.04 12.31 2.71
N VAL A 26 -28.25 13.18 3.34
CA VAL A 26 -26.85 13.36 3.00
C VAL A 26 -26.21 12.03 3.34
N ALA A 27 -26.16 11.11 2.36
CA ALA A 27 -25.27 9.98 2.41
C ALA A 27 -23.87 10.60 2.55
N ALA A 28 -23.25 10.43 3.72
CA ALA A 28 -21.84 10.73 3.88
C ALA A 28 -21.13 9.93 2.79
N ASP A 29 -20.56 10.64 1.80
CA ASP A 29 -19.68 10.06 0.80
C ASP A 29 -18.50 9.47 1.61
N VAL A 30 -18.59 8.19 1.93
CA VAL A 30 -17.47 7.44 2.49
C VAL A 30 -16.42 7.51 1.40
N ASP A 31 -15.35 8.26 1.65
CA ASP A 31 -14.24 8.39 0.74
C ASP A 31 -13.83 6.97 0.27
N SER A 32 -14.24 6.62 -0.95
CA SER A 32 -14.05 5.28 -1.54
C SER A 32 -12.69 5.15 -2.20
N SER A 33 -11.83 6.17 -2.06
CA SER A 33 -10.49 6.16 -2.62
C SER A 33 -9.68 4.97 -2.09
N LEU A 34 -8.75 4.49 -2.89
CA LEU A 34 -7.84 3.43 -2.47
C LEU A 34 -7.08 3.86 -1.20
N PHE A 35 -6.66 5.12 -1.13
CA PHE A 35 -6.00 5.68 0.05
C PHE A 35 -6.85 5.53 1.32
N ALA A 36 -8.13 5.92 1.28
CA ALA A 36 -9.03 5.80 2.43
C ALA A 36 -9.19 4.34 2.88
N GLN A 37 -9.26 3.40 1.93
CA GLN A 37 -9.34 1.97 2.22
C GLN A 37 -8.07 1.46 2.93
N LEU A 38 -6.88 1.80 2.42
CA LEU A 38 -5.61 1.40 3.03
C LEU A 38 -5.45 1.97 4.44
N ARG A 39 -5.76 3.27 4.60
CA ARG A 39 -5.69 3.95 5.89
C ARG A 39 -6.64 3.36 6.94
N ALA A 40 -7.87 3.06 6.54
CA ALA A 40 -8.84 2.43 7.45
C ALA A 40 -8.41 1.02 7.87
N ALA A 41 -7.78 0.25 6.95
CA ALA A 41 -7.34 -1.12 7.20
C ALA A 41 -6.03 -1.19 8.01
N ALA A 42 -5.14 -0.18 7.93
CA ALA A 42 -3.86 -0.13 8.63
C ALA A 42 -3.65 1.25 9.30
N PRO A 43 -4.39 1.59 10.36
CA PRO A 43 -4.34 2.91 10.99
C PRO A 43 -3.00 3.24 11.64
N ALA A 44 -2.17 2.23 11.97
CA ALA A 44 -0.84 2.40 12.53
C ALA A 44 0.24 2.71 11.46
N ALA A 45 -0.03 2.41 10.18
CA ALA A 45 0.90 2.71 9.10
C ALA A 45 0.94 4.22 8.81
N ASN A 46 2.10 4.71 8.34
CA ASN A 46 2.25 6.12 7.97
C ASN A 46 1.27 6.49 6.84
N PRO A 47 0.35 7.46 7.05
CA PRO A 47 -0.65 7.83 6.05
C PRO A 47 -0.04 8.38 4.76
N ASP A 48 1.11 9.07 4.82
CA ASP A 48 1.78 9.60 3.64
C ASP A 48 2.32 8.47 2.76
N VAL A 49 2.87 7.42 3.39
CA VAL A 49 3.36 6.22 2.68
C VAL A 49 2.21 5.47 2.03
N LEU A 50 1.08 5.31 2.74
CA LEU A 50 -0.13 4.70 2.19
C LEU A 50 -0.71 5.53 1.03
N GLY A 51 -0.68 6.86 1.14
CA GLY A 51 -1.11 7.76 0.07
C GLY A 51 -0.27 7.63 -1.20
N LEU A 52 1.06 7.56 -1.04
CA LEU A 52 1.97 7.33 -2.16
C LEU A 52 1.78 5.94 -2.79
N ALA A 53 1.60 4.91 -1.97
CA ALA A 53 1.33 3.55 -2.44
C ALA A 53 0.02 3.46 -3.23
N ALA A 54 -1.06 4.09 -2.73
CA ALA A 54 -2.34 4.16 -3.42
C ALA A 54 -2.19 4.87 -4.77
N ARG A 55 -1.56 6.05 -4.79
CA ARG A 55 -1.29 6.82 -6.02
C ARG A 55 -0.50 6.01 -7.04
N ALA A 56 0.57 5.34 -6.62
CA ALA A 56 1.39 4.54 -7.51
C ALA A 56 0.59 3.35 -8.08
N ALA A 57 -0.22 2.69 -7.26
CA ALA A 57 -1.06 1.57 -7.68
C ALA A 57 -2.15 2.01 -8.67
N GLU A 58 -2.82 3.13 -8.42
CA GLU A 58 -3.83 3.70 -9.33
C GLU A 58 -3.21 4.12 -10.66
N CYS A 59 -2.02 4.73 -10.62
CA CYS A 59 -1.28 5.09 -11.82
C CYS A 59 -0.90 3.85 -12.65
N ALA A 60 -0.37 2.80 -12.02
CA ALA A 60 -0.04 1.55 -12.71
C ALA A 60 -1.28 0.90 -13.36
N ARG A 61 -2.42 0.95 -12.68
CA ARG A 61 -3.69 0.48 -13.23
C ARG A 61 -4.12 1.30 -14.46
N ALA A 62 -4.04 2.62 -14.38
CA ALA A 62 -4.41 3.51 -15.48
C ALA A 62 -3.51 3.30 -16.72
N GLN A 63 -2.28 2.83 -16.53
CA GLN A 63 -1.34 2.47 -17.59
C GLN A 63 -1.56 1.04 -18.14
N GLY A 64 -2.55 0.30 -17.65
CA GLY A 64 -2.81 -1.08 -18.09
C GLY A 64 -1.74 -2.09 -17.67
N LEU A 65 -0.92 -1.77 -16.67
CA LEU A 65 0.12 -2.67 -16.16
C LEU A 65 -0.45 -3.81 -15.29
N LEU A 66 -1.76 -3.79 -15.04
CA LEU A 66 -2.45 -4.74 -14.18
C LEU A 66 -3.80 -5.12 -14.78
N ASP A 67 -4.01 -6.40 -14.96
CA ASP A 67 -5.31 -6.99 -15.37
C ASP A 67 -6.29 -7.12 -14.19
N GLY A 68 -6.20 -6.22 -13.21
CA GLY A 68 -6.96 -6.25 -11.96
C GLY A 68 -6.11 -6.69 -10.77
N PHE A 69 -5.94 -5.81 -9.80
CA PHE A 69 -5.20 -6.19 -8.59
C PHE A 69 -6.14 -6.57 -7.46
N GLY A 70 -5.98 -7.80 -6.98
CA GLY A 70 -6.61 -8.24 -5.74
C GLY A 70 -5.81 -7.82 -4.50
N HIS A 71 -4.48 -7.65 -4.61
CA HIS A 71 -3.60 -7.43 -3.47
C HIS A 71 -2.56 -6.34 -3.73
N LEU A 72 -2.23 -5.61 -2.65
CA LEU A 72 -1.15 -4.64 -2.60
C LEU A 72 -0.31 -4.91 -1.35
N ALA A 73 1.00 -5.06 -1.52
CA ALA A 73 1.97 -5.03 -0.43
C ALA A 73 2.62 -3.64 -0.35
N VAL A 74 2.80 -3.12 0.86
CA VAL A 74 3.51 -1.86 1.13
C VAL A 74 4.62 -2.15 2.12
N ILE A 75 5.86 -1.79 1.77
CA ILE A 75 7.01 -1.83 2.67
C ILE A 75 7.45 -0.40 2.95
N ASP A 76 7.54 -0.03 4.22
CA ASP A 76 8.09 1.24 4.65
C ASP A 76 9.51 1.05 5.20
N TYR A 77 10.50 1.22 4.33
CA TYR A 77 11.91 1.12 4.72
C TYR A 77 12.43 2.30 5.54
N SER A 78 11.64 3.35 5.74
CA SER A 78 12.00 4.44 6.67
C SER A 78 11.91 4.02 8.13
N LEU A 79 11.15 2.94 8.42
CA LEU A 79 11.02 2.37 9.75
C LEU A 79 12.20 1.43 10.09
N PRO A 80 12.54 1.29 11.38
CA PRO A 80 13.51 0.30 11.84
C PRO A 80 13.11 -1.13 11.46
N SER A 81 14.09 -1.98 11.19
CA SER A 81 13.82 -3.39 10.84
C SER A 81 13.23 -4.22 11.99
N THR A 82 13.30 -3.71 13.22
CA THR A 82 12.73 -4.32 14.43
C THR A 82 11.23 -4.09 14.58
N GLN A 83 10.65 -3.23 13.74
CA GLN A 83 9.22 -2.95 13.75
C GLN A 83 8.52 -3.60 12.54
N PRO A 84 7.25 -4.01 12.66
CA PRO A 84 6.44 -4.34 11.51
C PRO A 84 6.44 -3.14 10.53
N ARG A 85 6.79 -3.42 9.28
CA ARG A 85 6.91 -2.40 8.23
C ARG A 85 6.57 -2.92 6.84
N LEU A 86 5.96 -4.11 6.79
CA LEU A 86 5.32 -4.69 5.60
C LEU A 86 3.84 -4.88 5.91
N TRP A 87 2.97 -4.29 5.12
CA TRP A 87 1.52 -4.50 5.15
C TRP A 87 1.07 -5.13 3.84
N VAL A 88 0.20 -6.13 3.91
CA VAL A 88 -0.40 -6.77 2.73
C VAL A 88 -1.91 -6.61 2.81
N PHE A 89 -2.49 -6.00 1.79
CA PHE A 89 -3.91 -5.68 1.71
C PHE A 89 -4.64 -6.54 0.68
N ASP A 90 -5.85 -6.99 1.04
CA ASP A 90 -6.87 -7.47 0.11
C ASP A 90 -7.73 -6.25 -0.30
N LEU A 91 -7.53 -5.80 -1.52
CA LEU A 91 -8.20 -4.59 -2.02
C LEU A 91 -9.67 -4.82 -2.35
N GLN A 92 -10.05 -6.07 -2.70
CA GLN A 92 -11.44 -6.42 -2.97
C GLN A 92 -12.26 -6.47 -1.68
N ARG A 93 -11.68 -7.05 -0.61
CA ARG A 93 -12.31 -7.15 0.70
C ARG A 93 -12.02 -5.97 1.61
N ARG A 94 -11.22 -5.00 1.16
CA ARG A 94 -10.86 -3.78 1.90
C ARG A 94 -10.30 -4.06 3.30
N ARG A 95 -9.40 -5.03 3.41
CA ARG A 95 -8.85 -5.45 4.70
C ARG A 95 -7.35 -5.67 4.64
N LEU A 96 -6.71 -5.48 5.79
CA LEU A 96 -5.34 -5.90 6.04
C LEU A 96 -5.31 -7.43 6.22
N LEU A 97 -4.37 -8.08 5.54
CA LEU A 97 -4.11 -9.52 5.66
C LEU A 97 -2.90 -9.81 6.52
N PHE A 98 -1.84 -9.03 6.36
CA PHE A 98 -0.58 -9.20 7.09
C PHE A 98 0.00 -7.85 7.47
N GLU A 99 0.56 -7.81 8.68
CA GLU A 99 1.43 -6.76 9.19
C GLU A 99 2.67 -7.45 9.74
N GLU A 100 3.83 -7.28 9.06
CA GLU A 100 4.97 -8.16 9.24
C GLU A 100 6.31 -7.46 9.32
N LEU A 101 7.25 -8.13 9.98
CA LEU A 101 8.66 -7.80 9.89
C LEU A 101 9.18 -8.11 8.49
N VAL A 102 10.02 -7.23 7.95
CA VAL A 102 10.72 -7.46 6.69
C VAL A 102 12.17 -6.98 6.75
N ALA A 103 13.11 -7.85 6.34
CA ALA A 103 14.51 -7.50 6.24
C ALA A 103 14.81 -6.78 4.92
N HIS A 104 15.90 -6.02 4.93
CA HIS A 104 16.49 -5.37 3.76
C HIS A 104 17.89 -5.93 3.45
N GLY A 105 18.49 -5.46 2.37
CA GLY A 105 19.83 -5.87 1.93
C GLY A 105 20.94 -5.42 2.87
N ARG A 106 21.98 -6.24 3.00
CA ARG A 106 23.07 -6.00 3.98
C ARG A 106 23.81 -4.69 3.79
N ASN A 107 23.89 -4.19 2.57
CA ASN A 107 24.53 -2.93 2.26
C ASN A 107 23.55 -1.74 2.21
N THR A 108 22.24 -1.99 2.44
CA THR A 108 21.22 -0.96 2.57
C THR A 108 21.35 -0.19 3.89
N GLY A 109 21.79 -0.86 4.95
CA GLY A 109 21.95 -0.29 6.29
C GLY A 109 22.08 -1.38 7.35
N ALA A 110 22.12 -0.98 8.60
CA ALA A 110 22.14 -1.91 9.74
C ALA A 110 20.72 -2.23 10.20
N GLY A 111 20.18 -1.55 11.20
CA GLY A 111 18.80 -1.66 11.68
C GLY A 111 17.85 -0.76 10.90
N LEU A 112 18.34 0.42 10.51
CA LEU A 112 17.68 1.33 9.59
C LEU A 112 18.19 1.10 8.17
N ALA A 113 17.32 1.29 7.19
CA ALA A 113 17.71 1.38 5.80
C ALA A 113 18.15 2.82 5.49
N GLU A 114 19.27 2.99 4.78
CA GLU A 114 19.90 4.27 4.52
C GLU A 114 20.22 4.47 3.04
N ARG A 115 20.50 3.39 2.32
CA ARG A 115 20.96 3.41 0.93
C ARG A 115 20.29 2.33 0.12
N PHE A 116 19.99 2.67 -1.13
CA PHE A 116 19.33 1.79 -2.07
C PHE A 116 20.09 1.75 -3.39
N SER A 117 19.93 0.69 -4.17
CA SER A 117 20.64 0.55 -5.42
C SER A 117 19.90 -0.36 -6.39
N ASN A 118 19.98 -0.02 -7.67
CA ASN A 118 19.52 -0.84 -8.77
C ASN A 118 20.68 -1.58 -9.49
N VAL A 119 21.90 -1.46 -8.96
CA VAL A 119 23.11 -2.07 -9.55
C VAL A 119 23.25 -3.50 -9.09
N GLU A 120 23.59 -4.39 -10.04
CA GLU A 120 23.90 -5.80 -9.78
C GLU A 120 25.07 -5.94 -8.81
N GLY A 121 25.01 -6.94 -7.91
CA GLY A 121 26.07 -7.19 -6.94
C GLY A 121 26.14 -6.18 -5.77
N SER A 122 25.36 -5.11 -5.79
CA SER A 122 25.37 -4.08 -4.74
C SER A 122 24.99 -4.61 -3.34
N ARG A 123 24.24 -5.70 -3.27
CA ARG A 123 23.65 -6.27 -2.05
C ARG A 123 22.78 -5.27 -1.28
N MET A 124 22.24 -4.29 -2.01
CA MET A 124 21.29 -3.29 -1.51
C MET A 124 19.89 -3.63 -1.99
N SER A 125 18.89 -3.29 -1.19
CA SER A 125 17.50 -3.27 -1.64
C SER A 125 17.29 -2.16 -2.67
N SER A 126 16.23 -2.26 -3.45
CA SER A 126 15.76 -1.21 -4.34
C SER A 126 14.41 -0.69 -3.84
N ILE A 127 14.11 0.56 -4.16
CA ILE A 127 12.82 1.22 -3.86
C ILE A 127 11.97 1.32 -5.12
N GLY A 128 10.69 1.56 -4.94
CA GLY A 128 9.76 1.76 -6.05
C GLY A 128 8.63 0.75 -6.10
N LEU A 129 7.89 0.81 -7.18
CA LEU A 129 6.79 -0.09 -7.45
C LEU A 129 7.29 -1.36 -8.15
N TYR A 130 6.78 -2.50 -7.72
CA TYR A 130 7.02 -3.80 -8.34
C TYR A 130 5.70 -4.46 -8.70
N GLN A 131 5.75 -5.28 -9.74
CA GLN A 131 4.75 -6.30 -10.01
C GLN A 131 5.31 -7.65 -9.57
N THR A 132 4.51 -8.42 -8.85
CA THR A 132 4.88 -9.80 -8.51
C THR A 132 4.68 -10.71 -9.73
N ALA A 133 5.54 -11.72 -9.84
CA ALA A 133 5.49 -12.68 -10.94
C ALA A 133 5.25 -14.11 -10.40
N ASP A 134 5.83 -15.08 -11.06
CA ASP A 134 5.78 -16.50 -10.69
C ASP A 134 6.63 -16.80 -9.44
N THR A 135 6.33 -17.92 -8.85
CA THR A 135 7.08 -18.49 -7.73
C THR A 135 8.03 -19.60 -8.22
N TYR A 136 9.08 -19.85 -7.44
CA TYR A 136 10.00 -20.95 -7.68
C TYR A 136 10.64 -21.42 -6.38
N TYR A 137 11.27 -22.58 -6.43
CA TYR A 137 12.15 -23.07 -5.38
C TYR A 137 13.61 -22.85 -5.76
N GLY A 138 14.33 -22.08 -4.96
CA GLY A 138 15.74 -21.78 -5.13
C GLY A 138 16.55 -21.93 -3.86
N SER A 139 17.73 -21.33 -3.79
CA SER A 139 18.61 -21.36 -2.60
C SER A 139 17.98 -20.77 -1.34
N ASN A 140 17.01 -19.87 -1.49
CA ASN A 140 16.24 -19.28 -0.40
C ASN A 140 14.90 -19.99 -0.16
N GLY A 141 14.73 -21.24 -0.67
CA GLY A 141 13.47 -21.98 -0.60
C GLY A 141 12.40 -21.41 -1.53
N TYR A 142 11.14 -21.49 -1.10
CA TYR A 142 10.00 -20.97 -1.85
C TYR A 142 10.04 -19.44 -1.93
N SER A 143 10.13 -18.93 -3.14
CA SER A 143 10.44 -17.53 -3.43
C SER A 143 9.51 -16.96 -4.50
N LEU A 144 9.21 -15.67 -4.39
CA LEU A 144 8.37 -14.90 -5.32
C LEU A 144 9.23 -13.91 -6.10
N ARG A 145 9.23 -14.00 -7.43
CA ARG A 145 9.93 -13.05 -8.30
C ARG A 145 9.27 -11.70 -8.30
N LEU A 146 10.09 -10.65 -8.29
CA LEU A 146 9.67 -9.27 -8.30
C LEU A 146 10.18 -8.60 -9.58
N ARG A 147 9.25 -8.10 -10.41
CA ARG A 147 9.56 -7.26 -11.56
C ARG A 147 9.49 -5.80 -11.14
N GLY A 148 10.60 -5.09 -11.20
CA GLY A 148 10.64 -3.65 -10.92
C GLY A 148 10.00 -2.85 -12.05
N LEU A 149 9.24 -1.82 -11.69
CA LEU A 149 8.49 -0.97 -12.62
C LEU A 149 9.01 0.47 -12.65
N ASP A 150 9.90 0.86 -11.73
CA ASP A 150 10.49 2.19 -11.65
C ASP A 150 11.84 2.24 -12.37
N PRO A 151 11.93 2.88 -13.56
CA PRO A 151 13.18 2.97 -14.33
C PRO A 151 14.31 3.63 -13.54
N GLY A 152 15.47 2.99 -13.53
CA GLY A 152 16.66 3.48 -12.82
C GLY A 152 16.68 3.21 -11.30
N PHE A 153 15.55 2.81 -10.70
CA PHE A 153 15.43 2.56 -9.26
C PHE A 153 15.28 1.08 -8.92
N ASN A 154 14.50 0.32 -9.68
CA ASN A 154 14.30 -1.12 -9.45
C ASN A 154 14.08 -1.96 -10.71
N ASP A 155 14.10 -1.37 -11.90
CA ASP A 155 13.86 -2.07 -13.18
C ASP A 155 14.84 -3.22 -13.46
N ASN A 156 16.01 -3.25 -12.81
CA ASN A 156 16.94 -4.38 -12.84
C ASN A 156 16.58 -5.52 -11.84
N ALA A 157 15.48 -5.44 -11.12
CA ALA A 157 15.17 -6.37 -10.04
C ALA A 157 15.17 -7.84 -10.50
N LEU A 158 14.60 -8.16 -11.66
CA LEU A 158 14.62 -9.52 -12.21
C LEU A 158 16.05 -10.00 -12.52
N ALA A 159 16.85 -9.18 -13.21
CA ALA A 159 18.24 -9.49 -13.54
C ALA A 159 19.09 -9.67 -12.27
N ARG A 160 18.82 -8.89 -11.24
CA ARG A 160 19.47 -8.98 -9.93
C ARG A 160 18.96 -10.11 -9.04
N ALA A 161 18.00 -10.92 -9.53
CA ALA A 161 17.34 -11.97 -8.78
C ALA A 161 16.73 -11.48 -7.44
N ILE A 162 16.15 -10.27 -7.42
CA ILE A 162 15.43 -9.74 -6.28
C ILE A 162 14.08 -10.46 -6.17
N VAL A 163 13.89 -11.14 -5.05
CA VAL A 163 12.71 -11.96 -4.76
C VAL A 163 12.22 -11.73 -3.33
N MET A 164 10.94 -11.98 -3.06
CA MET A 164 10.47 -12.13 -1.68
C MET A 164 10.64 -13.60 -1.26
N HIS A 165 11.18 -13.83 -0.06
CA HIS A 165 11.41 -15.17 0.46
C HIS A 165 11.32 -15.19 2.01
N GLY A 166 11.18 -16.37 2.59
CA GLY A 166 11.34 -16.60 4.02
C GLY A 166 12.80 -16.64 4.45
N ALA A 167 13.09 -16.22 5.67
CA ALA A 167 14.47 -16.32 6.17
C ALA A 167 14.51 -16.48 7.71
N PRO A 168 15.34 -17.40 8.24
CA PRO A 168 15.45 -17.65 9.68
C PRO A 168 16.02 -16.46 10.46
N TYR A 169 16.68 -15.54 9.77
CA TYR A 169 17.21 -14.30 10.37
C TYR A 169 16.16 -13.19 10.48
N VAL A 170 14.91 -13.46 10.15
CA VAL A 170 13.76 -12.54 10.32
C VAL A 170 12.85 -13.11 11.40
N SER A 171 13.00 -12.65 12.61
CA SER A 171 12.14 -13.03 13.75
C SER A 171 12.21 -11.96 14.84
N GLN A 172 11.16 -11.91 15.68
CA GLN A 172 11.16 -11.03 16.85
C GLN A 172 12.33 -11.35 17.79
N ALA A 173 12.63 -12.62 18.01
CA ALA A 173 13.74 -13.04 18.87
C ALA A 173 15.11 -12.51 18.37
N ILE A 174 15.32 -12.45 17.07
CA ILE A 174 16.54 -11.85 16.49
C ILE A 174 16.52 -10.33 16.64
N ALA A 175 15.38 -9.70 16.40
CA ALA A 175 15.21 -8.25 16.60
C ALA A 175 15.54 -7.85 18.05
N ASP A 176 15.00 -8.56 19.02
CA ASP A 176 15.21 -8.30 20.45
C ASP A 176 16.67 -8.51 20.87
N ARG A 177 17.30 -9.57 20.36
CA ARG A 177 18.68 -9.93 20.72
C ARG A 177 19.73 -9.00 20.10
N LEU A 178 19.52 -8.56 18.83
CA LEU A 178 20.53 -7.85 18.06
C LEU A 178 20.20 -6.35 17.84
N GLY A 179 19.03 -5.88 18.30
CA GLY A 179 18.55 -4.55 18.00
C GLY A 179 18.24 -4.32 16.50
N ARG A 180 18.19 -5.39 15.70
CA ARG A 180 17.89 -5.39 14.27
C ARG A 180 17.59 -6.81 13.78
N LEU A 181 16.98 -6.91 12.60
CA LEU A 181 16.90 -8.18 11.87
C LEU A 181 18.25 -8.57 11.23
N GLY A 182 18.36 -9.81 10.78
CA GLY A 182 19.35 -10.19 9.80
C GLY A 182 19.11 -9.46 8.47
N ARG A 183 19.99 -9.66 7.49
CA ARG A 183 19.97 -8.91 6.24
C ARG A 183 20.20 -9.81 5.03
N SER A 184 19.46 -9.57 3.96
CA SER A 184 19.56 -10.28 2.68
C SER A 184 20.68 -9.71 1.80
N TRP A 185 20.72 -10.13 0.54
CA TRP A 185 21.54 -9.53 -0.51
C TRP A 185 20.76 -8.54 -1.39
N GLY A 186 19.67 -8.00 -0.84
CA GLY A 186 18.80 -7.01 -1.50
C GLY A 186 17.32 -7.39 -1.46
N CYS A 187 17.00 -8.65 -1.31
CA CYS A 187 15.65 -9.18 -1.28
C CYS A 187 14.86 -8.68 -0.06
N PRO A 188 13.56 -8.38 -0.18
CA PRO A 188 12.67 -8.33 0.97
C PRO A 188 12.49 -9.75 1.51
N ALA A 189 13.01 -10.01 2.73
CA ALA A 189 12.85 -11.29 3.39
C ALA A 189 11.90 -11.18 4.57
N VAL A 190 10.97 -12.12 4.71
CA VAL A 190 9.96 -12.18 5.77
C VAL A 190 10.23 -13.36 6.71
N ARG A 191 9.47 -13.46 7.80
CA ARG A 191 9.54 -14.61 8.72
C ARG A 191 9.21 -15.91 7.96
N GLU A 192 9.91 -17.00 8.27
CA GLU A 192 9.71 -18.29 7.59
C GLU A 192 8.29 -18.82 7.76
N GLU A 193 7.71 -18.62 8.95
CA GLU A 193 6.40 -19.15 9.31
C GLU A 193 5.27 -18.55 8.45
N VAL A 194 5.43 -17.30 8.00
CA VAL A 194 4.42 -16.61 7.20
C VAL A 194 4.76 -16.57 5.71
N ALA A 195 6.01 -16.87 5.34
CA ALA A 195 6.54 -16.66 4.01
C ALA A 195 5.68 -17.32 2.93
N ARG A 196 5.31 -18.60 3.09
CA ARG A 196 4.48 -19.31 2.13
C ARG A 196 3.13 -18.63 1.93
N THR A 197 2.45 -18.29 3.01
CA THR A 197 1.11 -17.67 2.92
C THR A 197 1.16 -16.29 2.31
N VAL A 198 2.17 -15.47 2.67
CA VAL A 198 2.38 -14.13 2.07
C VAL A 198 2.68 -14.25 0.57
N ILE A 199 3.58 -15.15 0.19
CA ILE A 199 3.96 -15.39 -1.22
C ILE A 199 2.76 -15.89 -2.03
N ASP A 200 2.00 -16.87 -1.51
CA ASP A 200 0.82 -17.40 -2.18
C ASP A 200 -0.29 -16.36 -2.33
N THR A 201 -0.39 -15.41 -1.40
CA THR A 201 -1.32 -14.26 -1.49
C THR A 201 -0.89 -13.28 -2.56
N LEU A 202 0.41 -13.05 -2.73
CA LEU A 202 0.94 -12.01 -3.60
C LEU A 202 1.31 -12.50 -5.01
N LYS A 203 1.46 -13.79 -5.25
CA LYS A 203 1.87 -14.32 -6.57
C LYS A 203 0.88 -13.97 -7.67
N GLY A 204 1.37 -13.85 -8.91
CA GLY A 204 0.53 -13.74 -10.09
C GLY A 204 -0.01 -12.34 -10.38
N GLY A 205 0.78 -11.29 -10.16
CA GLY A 205 0.45 -9.95 -10.64
C GLY A 205 0.00 -8.95 -9.58
N ALA A 206 0.16 -9.24 -8.29
CA ALA A 206 -0.05 -8.24 -7.23
C ALA A 206 1.00 -7.11 -7.34
N LEU A 207 0.71 -5.98 -6.72
CA LEU A 207 1.68 -4.89 -6.56
C LEU A 207 2.43 -4.99 -5.22
N LEU A 208 3.69 -4.57 -5.25
CA LEU A 208 4.49 -4.33 -4.05
C LEU A 208 5.12 -2.94 -4.17
N PHE A 209 4.82 -2.07 -3.23
CA PHE A 209 5.35 -0.73 -3.13
C PHE A 209 6.41 -0.68 -2.02
N ALA A 210 7.69 -0.47 -2.38
CA ALA A 210 8.81 -0.35 -1.46
C ALA A 210 9.19 1.11 -1.30
N TYR A 211 8.83 1.70 -0.17
CA TYR A 211 9.00 3.11 0.12
C TYR A 211 10.31 3.39 0.87
N TYR A 212 10.93 4.49 0.52
CA TYR A 212 11.92 5.23 1.30
C TYR A 212 11.86 6.71 0.88
N PRO A 213 12.12 7.70 1.76
CA PRO A 213 12.02 9.13 1.41
C PRO A 213 13.21 9.62 0.56
N ASP A 214 13.46 8.95 -0.56
CA ASP A 214 14.47 9.34 -1.55
C ASP A 214 13.92 10.44 -2.46
N ARG A 215 14.54 11.63 -2.38
CA ARG A 215 14.08 12.81 -3.12
C ARG A 215 14.12 12.61 -4.63
N LYS A 216 15.14 11.91 -5.14
CA LYS A 216 15.30 11.68 -6.56
C LYS A 216 14.21 10.74 -7.07
N TRP A 217 14.00 9.63 -6.39
CA TRP A 217 12.93 8.69 -6.75
C TRP A 217 11.54 9.35 -6.69
N LEU A 218 11.23 10.07 -5.61
CA LEU A 218 9.95 10.75 -5.46
C LEU A 218 9.68 11.78 -6.56
N ALA A 219 10.74 12.42 -7.09
CA ALA A 219 10.63 13.39 -8.20
C ALA A 219 10.58 12.72 -9.59
N GLU A 220 11.24 11.57 -9.77
CA GLU A 220 11.47 10.97 -11.09
C GLU A 220 10.51 9.81 -11.40
N SER A 221 10.00 9.09 -10.39
CA SER A 221 9.11 7.95 -10.62
C SER A 221 7.90 8.31 -11.51
N PRO A 222 7.65 7.54 -12.57
CA PRO A 222 6.52 7.78 -13.46
C PRO A 222 5.18 7.58 -12.74
N PHE A 223 5.15 6.78 -11.68
CA PHE A 223 3.92 6.45 -10.94
C PHE A 223 3.41 7.59 -10.05
N PHE A 224 4.19 8.66 -9.88
CA PHE A 224 3.75 9.87 -9.20
C PHE A 224 3.36 11.02 -10.17
N LYS A 225 3.43 10.78 -11.49
CA LYS A 225 3.17 11.78 -12.53
C LYS A 225 1.83 11.60 -13.25
N CYS A 226 1.06 10.55 -12.94
CA CYS A 226 -0.25 10.34 -13.54
C CYS A 226 -1.24 11.43 -13.15
N ALA A 227 -1.92 12.01 -14.13
CA ALA A 227 -3.03 12.94 -13.88
C ALA A 227 -4.21 12.19 -13.25
N GLY A 228 -4.74 12.69 -12.14
CA GLY A 228 -5.92 12.11 -11.47
C GLY A 228 -5.64 11.16 -10.31
N ALA A 229 -4.40 10.79 -10.04
CA ALA A 229 -4.05 10.05 -8.82
C ALA A 229 -3.94 11.03 -7.64
N GLY A 230 -4.76 10.86 -6.64
CA GLY A 230 -5.01 11.63 -5.41
C GLY A 230 -4.02 12.73 -4.99
N ALA A 231 -4.53 13.71 -4.27
CA ALA A 231 -3.92 15.03 -4.02
C ALA A 231 -2.63 15.08 -3.17
N THR A 232 -1.99 13.97 -2.80
CA THR A 232 -0.77 14.00 -1.98
C THR A 232 0.44 14.27 -2.87
N SER A 233 1.00 15.48 -2.80
CA SER A 233 2.23 15.80 -3.52
C SER A 233 3.42 15.09 -2.88
N PRO A 234 4.28 14.38 -3.65
CA PRO A 234 5.50 13.75 -3.13
C PRO A 234 6.45 14.72 -2.41
N SER A 235 6.45 15.99 -2.82
CA SER A 235 7.27 17.04 -2.20
C SER A 235 6.87 17.36 -0.76
N ALA A 236 5.60 17.19 -0.39
CA ALA A 236 5.12 17.42 0.98
C ALA A 236 5.62 16.34 1.95
N VAL A 237 5.74 15.09 1.47
CA VAL A 237 6.19 13.94 2.28
C VAL A 237 7.66 14.10 2.71
N VAL A 238 8.50 14.66 1.85
CA VAL A 238 9.92 14.90 2.18
C VAL A 238 10.10 16.01 3.21
N ALA A 239 9.19 16.99 3.23
CA ALA A 239 9.25 18.10 4.19
C ALA A 239 8.87 17.68 5.62
N THR A 240 8.08 16.60 5.78
CA THR A 240 7.67 16.06 7.09
C THR A 240 8.60 14.98 7.63
N ALA A 241 9.49 14.43 6.80
CA ALA A 241 10.53 13.51 7.28
C ALA A 241 11.52 14.27 8.16
N ALA A 242 11.56 13.94 9.45
CA ALA A 242 12.53 14.51 10.37
C ALA A 242 13.96 14.25 9.88
N PRO A 243 14.90 15.21 10.00
CA PRO A 243 16.28 14.96 9.67
C PRO A 243 16.81 13.81 10.52
N LEU A 244 17.45 12.84 9.85
CA LEU A 244 18.13 11.75 10.53
C LEU A 244 19.11 12.35 11.54
N PRO A 245 19.19 11.86 12.79
CA PRO A 245 20.17 12.33 13.75
C PRO A 245 21.60 12.15 13.17
N PRO A 246 22.53 13.09 13.44
CA PRO A 246 23.90 12.96 12.97
C PRO A 246 24.49 11.67 13.53
N ASN A 247 25.17 10.97 12.64
CA ASN A 247 25.86 9.71 12.92
C ASN A 247 26.86 9.95 14.07
N GLN A 248 26.55 9.50 15.28
CA GLN A 248 27.55 9.45 16.35
C GLN A 248 28.41 8.20 16.08
N GLY A 249 29.65 8.44 15.69
CA GLY A 249 30.67 7.48 15.28
C GLY A 249 31.04 6.45 16.34
#